data_0df5bb8437daeb8211203fb34572595f
#
_entry.id   0df5bb8437daeb8211203fb34572595f
#
_cell.length_a   1.000
_cell.length_b   1.000
_cell.length_c   1.000
_cell.angle_alpha   90.00
_cell.angle_beta   90.00
_cell.angle_gamma   90.00
#
_symmetry.space_group_name_H-M   'P 1'
#
loop_
_entity.id
_entity.type
_entity.pdbx_description
1 polymer ?
#
loop_
_entity_poly.entity_id
_entity_poly.type
_entity_poly.pdbx_seq_one_letter_code
_entity_poly.pdbx_strand_id
1 'polypeptide(L)'
;MTRKLTSLRSLAAGSALLFLFAPTLYAAEQAAPEAPPVDARAWILMDYSSGKVLAEGNADEQLDPASLTKIMTSYVVGQALKAGKIKLEDMVTIGKDAWATGNPALRGSSVMFLKPGDQVSVSDLNKGVIIQSGNDACIALADYVAGSQDSFIGLMNGYAQKLGLNKTTFKTVHGLDAPGQFSTARDMALLGKALIHDVPDEYAIHKEKEFTFNKIRQPNRNRLLWSSNINVDGMKTGTTAGAGYNLVASATQGDMRLISGVLGTKTARIGFNKSKKLLTWG
;
A
#
# COMPACT_ATOMS: atom_id res chain seq x y z
N MET A 1 60.36 -74.86 55.38
CA MET A 1 59.24 -73.94 55.57
C MET A 1 59.29 -72.96 54.45
N THR A 2 58.60 -73.23 53.34
CA THR A 2 58.65 -72.34 52.15
C THR A 2 57.23 -72.18 51.62
N ARG A 3 56.71 -70.95 51.68
CA ARG A 3 55.41 -70.61 51.16
C ARG A 3 55.55 -70.11 49.69
N LYS A 4 54.83 -70.78 48.81
CA LYS A 4 54.69 -70.39 47.41
C LYS A 4 53.70 -69.23 47.27
N LEU A 5 54.11 -68.15 46.62
CA LEU A 5 53.24 -67.11 46.16
C LEU A 5 52.79 -67.37 44.75
N THR A 6 51.47 -67.46 44.54
CA THR A 6 50.82 -67.59 43.23
C THR A 6 50.45 -66.16 42.72
N SER A 7 50.98 -65.84 41.57
CA SER A 7 50.67 -64.55 40.87
C SER A 7 49.37 -64.68 40.11
N LEU A 8 48.40 -63.75 40.39
CA LEU A 8 47.20 -63.52 39.54
C LEU A 8 47.60 -62.58 38.44
N ARG A 9 47.41 -62.98 37.20
CA ARG A 9 47.44 -62.15 36.05
C ARG A 9 46.02 -61.57 35.82
N SER A 10 45.83 -60.29 35.96
CA SER A 10 44.62 -59.58 35.59
C SER A 10 44.64 -59.21 34.06
N LEU A 11 43.66 -59.73 33.34
CA LEU A 11 43.38 -59.31 31.96
C LEU A 11 42.64 -57.98 32.03
N ALA A 12 43.24 -56.95 31.46
CA ALA A 12 42.56 -55.70 31.20
C ALA A 12 41.84 -55.74 29.81
N ALA A 13 40.53 -55.80 29.82
CA ALA A 13 39.71 -55.65 28.62
C ALA A 13 39.60 -54.16 28.24
N GLY A 14 40.26 -53.77 27.17
CA GLY A 14 40.13 -52.43 26.61
C GLY A 14 38.86 -52.32 25.81
N SER A 15 37.88 -51.58 26.30
CA SER A 15 36.69 -51.18 25.53
C SER A 15 37.05 -49.99 24.61
N ALA A 16 37.16 -50.23 23.31
CA ALA A 16 37.30 -49.20 22.32
C ALA A 16 35.92 -48.54 22.09
N LEU A 17 35.72 -47.32 22.55
CA LEU A 17 34.57 -46.48 22.19
C LEU A 17 34.78 -45.96 20.74
N LEU A 18 34.03 -46.51 19.80
CA LEU A 18 33.90 -45.96 18.47
C LEU A 18 32.97 -44.72 18.55
N PHE A 19 33.55 -43.50 18.47
CA PHE A 19 32.82 -42.29 18.23
C PHE A 19 32.37 -42.27 16.76
N LEU A 20 31.10 -42.57 16.51
CA LEU A 20 30.46 -42.34 15.24
C LEU A 20 30.25 -40.81 15.07
N PHE A 21 31.14 -40.15 14.36
CA PHE A 21 30.93 -38.81 13.84
C PHE A 21 29.83 -38.89 12.77
N ALA A 22 28.58 -38.53 13.13
CA ALA A 22 27.55 -38.25 12.16
C ALA A 22 27.91 -36.93 11.44
N PRO A 23 28.05 -36.91 10.10
CA PRO A 23 28.22 -35.66 9.41
C PRO A 23 26.91 -34.88 9.56
N THR A 24 26.95 -33.75 10.30
CA THR A 24 25.90 -32.74 10.24
C THR A 24 25.92 -32.18 8.84
N LEU A 25 24.97 -32.59 8.01
CA LEU A 25 24.64 -31.94 6.78
C LEU A 25 24.14 -30.53 7.14
N TYR A 26 25.04 -29.55 7.14
CA TYR A 26 24.64 -28.16 7.02
C TYR A 26 23.97 -28.04 5.64
N ALA A 27 22.63 -28.03 5.64
CA ALA A 27 21.90 -27.57 4.49
C ALA A 27 22.40 -26.12 4.26
N ALA A 28 23.13 -25.91 3.18
CA ALA A 28 23.46 -24.57 2.75
C ALA A 28 22.13 -23.83 2.54
N GLU A 29 21.84 -22.88 3.41
CA GLU A 29 20.69 -21.98 3.26
C GLU A 29 20.92 -21.28 1.91
N GLN A 30 20.15 -21.68 0.91
CA GLN A 30 20.21 -21.01 -0.39
C GLN A 30 19.89 -19.55 -0.17
N ALA A 31 20.88 -18.69 -0.39
CA ALA A 31 20.66 -17.26 -0.31
C ALA A 31 19.45 -16.90 -1.22
N ALA A 32 18.50 -16.17 -0.65
CA ALA A 32 17.34 -15.71 -1.42
C ALA A 32 17.83 -14.95 -2.66
N PRO A 33 17.15 -15.10 -3.82
CA PRO A 33 17.54 -14.37 -5.03
C PRO A 33 17.62 -12.87 -4.75
N GLU A 34 18.58 -12.19 -5.34
CA GLU A 34 18.71 -10.75 -5.20
C GLU A 34 17.49 -10.04 -5.81
N ALA A 35 16.98 -9.01 -5.10
CA ALA A 35 15.86 -8.22 -5.59
C ALA A 35 16.21 -7.49 -6.89
N PRO A 36 15.26 -7.37 -7.84
CA PRO A 36 15.51 -6.68 -9.09
C PRO A 36 15.83 -5.20 -8.84
N PRO A 37 16.73 -4.58 -9.65
CA PRO A 37 17.06 -3.17 -9.50
C PRO A 37 15.82 -2.28 -9.75
N VAL A 38 15.58 -1.33 -8.86
CA VAL A 38 14.46 -0.39 -8.93
C VAL A 38 14.98 1.03 -9.10
N ASP A 39 14.70 1.62 -10.26
CA ASP A 39 15.01 3.02 -10.57
C ASP A 39 13.86 3.93 -10.07
N ALA A 40 13.86 4.17 -8.76
CA ALA A 40 12.92 5.02 -8.03
C ALA A 40 13.63 5.70 -6.87
N ARG A 41 13.07 6.79 -6.35
CA ARG A 41 13.62 7.46 -5.16
C ARG A 41 13.50 6.60 -3.91
N ALA A 42 12.35 5.96 -3.75
CA ALA A 42 12.08 5.04 -2.64
C ALA A 42 11.18 3.90 -3.10
N TRP A 43 11.38 2.71 -2.54
CA TRP A 43 10.55 1.56 -2.87
C TRP A 43 10.57 0.50 -1.77
N ILE A 44 9.54 -0.34 -1.77
CA ILE A 44 9.37 -1.44 -0.83
C ILE A 44 8.57 -2.58 -1.47
N LEU A 45 8.86 -3.80 -1.08
CA LEU A 45 8.02 -4.97 -1.29
C LEU A 45 7.74 -5.64 0.06
N MET A 46 6.47 -5.85 0.36
CA MET A 46 6.01 -6.38 1.64
C MET A 46 5.09 -7.59 1.42
N ASP A 47 5.29 -8.64 2.20
CA ASP A 47 4.31 -9.70 2.36
C ASP A 47 3.13 -9.21 3.19
N TYR A 48 1.92 -9.32 2.63
CA TYR A 48 0.71 -8.84 3.28
C TYR A 48 0.41 -9.60 4.58
N SER A 49 0.55 -10.91 4.57
CA SER A 49 0.16 -11.77 5.69
C SER A 49 0.97 -11.47 6.94
N SER A 50 2.28 -11.53 6.83
CA SER A 50 3.22 -11.35 7.94
C SER A 50 3.59 -9.89 8.19
N GLY A 51 3.45 -9.01 7.18
CA GLY A 51 4.01 -7.66 7.20
C GLY A 51 5.53 -7.62 7.02
N LYS A 52 6.16 -8.76 6.69
CA LYS A 52 7.60 -8.84 6.45
C LYS A 52 7.98 -8.05 5.21
N VAL A 53 9.00 -7.22 5.33
CA VAL A 53 9.63 -6.56 4.19
C VAL A 53 10.54 -7.56 3.50
N LEU A 54 10.29 -7.85 2.22
CA LEU A 54 11.07 -8.77 1.42
C LEU A 54 12.27 -8.08 0.78
N ALA A 55 12.07 -6.84 0.34
CA ALA A 55 13.13 -5.99 -0.20
C ALA A 55 12.71 -4.52 -0.14
N GLU A 56 13.67 -3.61 -0.06
CA GLU A 56 13.41 -2.17 0.00
C GLU A 56 14.62 -1.34 -0.42
N GLY A 57 14.36 -0.11 -0.81
CA GLY A 57 15.39 0.90 -1.06
C GLY A 57 14.87 2.27 -0.65
N ASN A 58 15.57 2.96 0.25
CA ASN A 58 15.19 4.26 0.81
C ASN A 58 13.73 4.32 1.30
N ALA A 59 13.18 3.19 1.77
CA ALA A 59 11.75 3.05 2.06
C ALA A 59 11.22 4.04 3.10
N ASP A 60 12.10 4.64 3.89
CA ASP A 60 11.80 5.63 4.93
C ASP A 60 12.09 7.08 4.51
N GLU A 61 12.46 7.33 3.26
CA GLU A 61 12.61 8.68 2.71
C GLU A 61 11.25 9.38 2.64
N GLN A 62 11.16 10.58 3.23
CA GLN A 62 9.95 11.38 3.17
C GLN A 62 9.83 12.06 1.80
N LEU A 63 8.75 11.77 1.10
CA LEU A 63 8.44 12.25 -0.24
C LEU A 63 7.02 12.78 -0.31
N ASP A 64 6.76 13.61 -1.33
CA ASP A 64 5.41 14.05 -1.64
C ASP A 64 4.57 12.83 -2.08
N PRO A 65 3.46 12.52 -1.37
CA PRO A 65 2.66 11.36 -1.69
C PRO A 65 1.84 11.51 -2.97
N ALA A 66 1.58 12.74 -3.41
CA ALA A 66 0.63 13.02 -4.49
C ALA A 66 -0.71 12.30 -4.22
N SER A 67 -1.37 11.77 -5.24
CA SER A 67 -2.64 11.06 -5.08
C SER A 67 -2.57 9.72 -4.34
N LEU A 68 -1.40 9.26 -3.88
CA LEU A 68 -1.36 8.18 -2.88
C LEU A 68 -2.05 8.59 -1.57
N THR A 69 -2.15 9.89 -1.29
CA THR A 69 -2.97 10.45 -0.20
C THR A 69 -4.39 9.89 -0.19
N LYS A 70 -4.96 9.61 -1.37
CA LYS A 70 -6.31 9.07 -1.52
C LYS A 70 -6.48 7.64 -1.00
N ILE A 71 -5.39 6.92 -0.75
CA ILE A 71 -5.45 5.64 -0.03
C ILE A 71 -5.96 5.89 1.40
N MET A 72 -5.47 6.96 2.05
CA MET A 72 -5.99 7.36 3.37
C MET A 72 -7.40 7.94 3.27
N THR A 73 -7.70 8.74 2.26
CA THR A 73 -9.07 9.24 2.04
C THR A 73 -10.06 8.09 1.90
N SER A 74 -9.74 7.09 1.08
CA SER A 74 -10.51 5.85 0.93
C SER A 74 -10.63 5.09 2.26
N TYR A 75 -9.54 4.97 3.03
CA TYR A 75 -9.55 4.33 4.34
C TYR A 75 -10.53 5.00 5.32
N VAL A 76 -10.50 6.34 5.41
CA VAL A 76 -11.42 7.11 6.27
C VAL A 76 -12.88 6.93 5.84
N VAL A 77 -13.15 7.00 4.54
CA VAL A 77 -14.49 6.75 3.97
C VAL A 77 -14.95 5.32 4.30
N GLY A 78 -14.09 4.34 4.07
CA GLY A 78 -14.37 2.93 4.41
C GLY A 78 -14.67 2.71 5.88
N GLN A 79 -13.95 3.38 6.78
CA GLN A 79 -14.23 3.33 8.22
C GLN A 79 -15.56 3.98 8.57
N ALA A 80 -15.92 5.09 7.93
CA ALA A 80 -17.21 5.75 8.13
C ALA A 80 -18.39 4.87 7.65
N LEU A 81 -18.24 4.21 6.49
CA LEU A 81 -19.20 3.23 5.98
C LEU A 81 -19.35 2.02 6.92
N LYS A 82 -18.23 1.44 7.34
CA LYS A 82 -18.20 0.30 8.26
C LYS A 82 -18.85 0.62 9.60
N ALA A 83 -18.69 1.83 10.10
CA ALA A 83 -19.30 2.31 11.34
C ALA A 83 -20.78 2.73 11.18
N GLY A 84 -21.33 2.68 9.96
CA GLY A 84 -22.69 3.10 9.68
C GLY A 84 -22.94 4.61 9.80
N LYS A 85 -21.88 5.42 9.82
CA LYS A 85 -21.98 6.89 9.87
C LYS A 85 -22.47 7.49 8.57
N ILE A 86 -22.15 6.85 7.46
CA ILE A 86 -22.62 7.16 6.11
C ILE A 86 -23.01 5.87 5.41
N LYS A 87 -23.78 5.98 4.33
CA LYS A 87 -24.20 4.87 3.48
C LYS A 87 -23.84 5.13 2.03
N LEU A 88 -23.65 4.08 1.23
CA LEU A 88 -23.31 4.21 -0.19
C LEU A 88 -24.37 4.95 -1.00
N GLU A 89 -25.65 4.80 -0.64
CA GLU A 89 -26.81 5.42 -1.28
C GLU A 89 -27.10 6.85 -0.78
N ASP A 90 -26.42 7.36 0.24
CA ASP A 90 -26.58 8.73 0.68
C ASP A 90 -26.28 9.71 -0.45
N MET A 91 -27.13 10.72 -0.63
CA MET A 91 -26.98 11.74 -1.66
C MET A 91 -26.28 12.97 -1.08
N VAL A 92 -25.13 13.29 -1.69
CA VAL A 92 -24.28 14.42 -1.28
C VAL A 92 -24.58 15.60 -2.19
N THR A 93 -24.90 16.77 -1.61
CA THR A 93 -25.02 18.01 -2.33
C THR A 93 -23.61 18.59 -2.58
N ILE A 94 -23.25 18.78 -3.84
CA ILE A 94 -21.93 19.29 -4.22
C ILE A 94 -21.79 20.78 -3.94
N GLY A 95 -20.79 21.13 -3.13
CA GLY A 95 -20.44 22.51 -2.81
C GLY A 95 -19.61 23.19 -3.91
N LYS A 96 -19.45 24.51 -3.78
CA LYS A 96 -18.66 25.31 -4.73
C LYS A 96 -17.16 25.01 -4.68
N ASP A 97 -16.65 24.58 -3.55
CA ASP A 97 -15.25 24.22 -3.32
C ASP A 97 -14.84 22.91 -4.04
N ALA A 98 -15.80 22.01 -4.26
CA ALA A 98 -15.62 20.81 -5.07
C ALA A 98 -15.82 21.04 -6.58
N TRP A 99 -15.96 22.28 -7.02
CA TRP A 99 -16.14 22.62 -8.43
C TRP A 99 -14.82 23.06 -9.07
N ALA A 100 -14.25 22.23 -9.93
CA ALA A 100 -12.94 22.49 -10.54
C ALA A 100 -12.84 23.80 -11.32
N THR A 101 -13.92 24.23 -12.00
CA THR A 101 -13.95 25.50 -12.72
C THR A 101 -13.91 26.72 -11.78
N GLY A 102 -14.57 26.60 -10.63
CA GLY A 102 -14.65 27.68 -9.63
C GLY A 102 -13.55 27.64 -8.58
N ASN A 103 -12.81 26.52 -8.47
CA ASN A 103 -11.73 26.35 -7.51
C ASN A 103 -10.36 26.34 -8.21
N PRO A 104 -9.57 27.43 -8.13
CA PRO A 104 -8.27 27.51 -8.80
C PRO A 104 -7.30 26.40 -8.40
N ALA A 105 -7.38 25.86 -7.16
CA ALA A 105 -6.54 24.79 -6.67
C ALA A 105 -6.74 23.47 -7.44
N LEU A 106 -7.90 23.28 -8.06
CA LEU A 106 -8.23 22.07 -8.82
C LEU A 106 -7.90 22.18 -10.32
N ARG A 107 -7.46 23.35 -10.81
CA ARG A 107 -7.20 23.54 -12.25
C ARG A 107 -6.11 22.60 -12.75
N GLY A 108 -6.39 21.91 -13.87
CA GLY A 108 -5.44 20.98 -14.50
C GLY A 108 -5.21 19.70 -13.72
N SER A 109 -5.92 19.50 -12.61
CA SER A 109 -5.82 18.28 -11.81
C SER A 109 -6.86 17.22 -12.21
N SER A 110 -6.76 16.02 -11.66
CA SER A 110 -7.74 14.95 -11.90
C SER A 110 -9.06 15.25 -11.20
N VAL A 111 -10.17 15.20 -11.95
CA VAL A 111 -11.54 15.45 -11.45
C VAL A 111 -12.53 14.49 -12.09
N MET A 112 -13.67 14.26 -11.43
CA MET A 112 -14.79 13.52 -11.99
C MET A 112 -15.89 14.42 -12.59
N PHE A 113 -15.65 15.71 -12.67
CA PHE A 113 -16.50 16.74 -13.30
C PHE A 113 -17.78 17.07 -12.52
N LEU A 114 -17.65 17.25 -11.20
CA LEU A 114 -18.72 17.70 -10.32
C LEU A 114 -19.11 19.18 -10.56
N LYS A 115 -20.37 19.50 -10.34
CA LYS A 115 -20.92 20.86 -10.42
C LYS A 115 -21.65 21.23 -9.12
N PRO A 116 -21.59 22.48 -8.67
CA PRO A 116 -22.32 22.94 -7.50
C PRO A 116 -23.82 22.65 -7.62
N GLY A 117 -24.40 22.16 -6.55
CA GLY A 117 -25.82 21.81 -6.49
C GLY A 117 -26.18 20.44 -7.03
N ASP A 118 -25.27 19.74 -7.71
CA ASP A 118 -25.49 18.35 -8.08
C ASP A 118 -25.73 17.49 -6.83
N GLN A 119 -26.62 16.51 -6.97
CA GLN A 119 -26.84 15.45 -5.97
C GLN A 119 -26.13 14.20 -6.47
N VAL A 120 -25.08 13.75 -5.74
CA VAL A 120 -24.26 12.61 -6.16
C VAL A 120 -24.16 11.62 -5.01
N SER A 121 -24.35 10.34 -5.30
CA SER A 121 -24.26 9.30 -4.27
C SER A 121 -22.85 9.19 -3.68
N VAL A 122 -22.75 8.79 -2.41
CA VAL A 122 -21.47 8.44 -1.78
C VAL A 122 -20.75 7.37 -2.62
N SER A 123 -21.49 6.39 -3.16
CA SER A 123 -20.94 5.34 -4.04
C SER A 123 -20.23 5.92 -5.27
N ASP A 124 -20.87 6.85 -5.99
CA ASP A 124 -20.28 7.46 -7.19
C ASP A 124 -19.09 8.35 -6.84
N LEU A 125 -19.20 9.14 -5.77
CA LEU A 125 -18.07 9.95 -5.29
C LEU A 125 -16.88 9.09 -4.91
N ASN A 126 -17.11 7.99 -4.21
CA ASN A 126 -16.07 7.07 -3.79
C ASN A 126 -15.35 6.40 -4.98
N LYS A 127 -16.10 5.98 -6.00
CA LYS A 127 -15.53 5.52 -7.28
C LYS A 127 -14.75 6.63 -7.98
N GLY A 128 -15.25 7.85 -7.94
CA GLY A 128 -14.54 9.03 -8.45
C GLY A 128 -13.18 9.25 -7.81
N VAL A 129 -13.09 9.14 -6.48
CA VAL A 129 -11.83 9.22 -5.72
C VAL A 129 -10.85 8.14 -6.14
N ILE A 130 -11.31 6.89 -6.18
CA ILE A 130 -10.43 5.72 -6.33
C ILE A 130 -10.05 5.51 -7.79
N ILE A 131 -11.02 5.49 -8.71
CA ILE A 131 -10.83 5.09 -10.11
C ILE A 131 -10.26 6.25 -10.92
N GLN A 132 -10.95 7.40 -10.91
CA GLN A 132 -10.55 8.61 -11.64
C GLN A 132 -9.45 9.39 -10.93
N SER A 133 -9.24 9.17 -9.64
CA SER A 133 -8.39 10.02 -8.80
C SER A 133 -8.96 11.46 -8.67
N GLY A 134 -10.29 11.59 -8.60
CA GLY A 134 -11.01 12.87 -8.59
C GLY A 134 -10.76 13.69 -7.33
N ASN A 135 -10.08 14.82 -7.47
CA ASN A 135 -9.83 15.76 -6.36
C ASN A 135 -11.11 16.43 -5.89
N ASP A 136 -12.02 16.74 -6.82
CA ASP A 136 -13.36 17.26 -6.53
C ASP A 136 -14.19 16.27 -5.69
N ALA A 137 -14.15 15.00 -6.02
CA ALA A 137 -14.81 13.95 -5.24
C ALA A 137 -14.24 13.81 -3.82
N CYS A 138 -12.91 13.98 -3.65
CA CYS A 138 -12.29 13.99 -2.33
C CYS A 138 -12.83 15.10 -1.44
N ILE A 139 -12.95 16.32 -2.00
CA ILE A 139 -13.49 17.48 -1.27
C ILE A 139 -14.95 17.22 -0.86
N ALA A 140 -15.79 16.80 -1.82
CA ALA A 140 -17.19 16.53 -1.55
C ALA A 140 -17.40 15.46 -0.47
N LEU A 141 -16.63 14.36 -0.51
CA LEU A 141 -16.71 13.32 0.52
C LEU A 141 -16.16 13.80 1.86
N ALA A 142 -15.07 14.56 1.88
CA ALA A 142 -14.50 15.07 3.12
C ALA A 142 -15.50 15.98 3.86
N ASP A 143 -16.15 16.87 3.14
CA ASP A 143 -17.17 17.76 3.70
C ASP A 143 -18.39 16.97 4.20
N TYR A 144 -18.81 15.97 3.45
CA TYR A 144 -19.94 15.12 3.85
C TYR A 144 -19.63 14.25 5.09
N VAL A 145 -18.47 13.63 5.13
CA VAL A 145 -18.08 12.72 6.22
C VAL A 145 -17.74 13.46 7.50
N ALA A 146 -17.05 14.59 7.41
CA ALA A 146 -16.46 15.27 8.58
C ALA A 146 -16.93 16.74 8.77
N GLY A 147 -17.76 17.26 7.88
CA GLY A 147 -18.26 18.63 7.93
C GLY A 147 -17.32 19.67 7.34
N SER A 148 -16.04 19.36 7.15
CA SER A 148 -15.04 20.20 6.50
C SER A 148 -13.82 19.39 6.07
N GLN A 149 -13.04 19.92 5.12
CA GLN A 149 -11.75 19.33 4.73
C GLN A 149 -10.78 19.29 5.90
N ASP A 150 -10.70 20.35 6.71
CA ASP A 150 -9.81 20.40 7.88
C ASP A 150 -10.13 19.31 8.92
N SER A 151 -11.41 19.12 9.20
CA SER A 151 -11.86 18.04 10.12
C SER A 151 -11.52 16.67 9.54
N PHE A 152 -11.68 16.48 8.23
CA PHE A 152 -11.33 15.23 7.56
C PHE A 152 -9.82 14.97 7.59
N ILE A 153 -9.00 16.00 7.35
CA ILE A 153 -7.53 15.92 7.48
C ILE A 153 -7.15 15.52 8.93
N GLY A 154 -7.86 16.04 9.92
CA GLY A 154 -7.71 15.62 11.32
C GLY A 154 -7.94 14.11 11.48
N LEU A 155 -8.98 13.56 10.85
CA LEU A 155 -9.25 12.11 10.85
C LEU A 155 -8.13 11.34 10.13
N MET A 156 -7.66 11.82 8.97
CA MET A 156 -6.57 11.19 8.22
C MET A 156 -5.30 11.07 9.05
N ASN A 157 -4.87 12.17 9.70
CA ASN A 157 -3.69 12.17 10.56
C ASN A 157 -3.91 11.36 11.84
N GLY A 158 -5.11 11.33 12.40
CA GLY A 158 -5.48 10.49 13.53
C GLY A 158 -5.36 8.99 13.20
N TYR A 159 -5.81 8.57 12.03
CA TYR A 159 -5.62 7.20 11.56
C TYR A 159 -4.16 6.90 11.22
N ALA A 160 -3.42 7.84 10.61
CA ALA A 160 -1.99 7.68 10.38
C ALA A 160 -1.25 7.35 11.68
N GLN A 161 -1.55 8.07 12.75
CA GLN A 161 -0.97 7.82 14.07
C GLN A 161 -1.36 6.44 14.62
N LYS A 162 -2.66 6.06 14.56
CA LYS A 162 -3.15 4.76 15.02
C LYS A 162 -2.54 3.59 14.26
N LEU A 163 -2.27 3.75 12.97
CA LEU A 163 -1.67 2.74 12.10
C LEU A 163 -0.14 2.70 12.18
N GLY A 164 0.49 3.59 12.96
CA GLY A 164 1.93 3.66 13.09
C GLY A 164 2.65 4.23 11.88
N LEU A 165 1.97 5.07 11.08
CA LEU A 165 2.57 5.76 9.94
C LEU A 165 3.39 6.96 10.44
N ASN A 166 4.53 6.67 11.06
CA ASN A 166 5.27 7.63 11.88
C ASN A 166 5.99 8.72 11.07
N LYS A 167 6.11 8.55 9.76
CA LYS A 167 6.75 9.50 8.84
C LYS A 167 5.78 10.07 7.81
N THR A 168 4.48 10.11 8.17
CA THR A 168 3.40 10.58 7.30
C THR A 168 2.64 11.71 7.95
N THR A 169 2.43 12.80 7.20
CA THR A 169 1.56 13.91 7.58
C THR A 169 0.76 14.34 6.35
N PHE A 170 -0.55 14.36 6.49
CA PHE A 170 -1.48 14.84 5.45
C PHE A 170 -1.85 16.31 5.71
N LYS A 171 -1.89 17.10 4.66
CA LYS A 171 -2.34 18.52 4.65
C LYS A 171 -3.48 18.76 3.68
N THR A 172 -3.80 17.80 2.85
CA THR A 172 -4.89 17.85 1.88
C THR A 172 -5.66 16.53 1.88
N VAL A 173 -6.92 16.57 1.46
CA VAL A 173 -7.76 15.38 1.32
C VAL A 173 -7.52 14.63 0.00
N HIS A 174 -6.76 15.22 -0.93
CA HIS A 174 -6.59 14.73 -2.31
C HIS A 174 -5.15 14.47 -2.72
N GLY A 175 -4.16 15.13 -2.09
CA GLY A 175 -2.74 14.92 -2.35
C GLY A 175 -2.10 15.90 -3.33
N LEU A 176 -2.75 17.01 -3.67
CA LEU A 176 -2.04 18.11 -4.32
C LEU A 176 -0.94 18.63 -3.40
N ASP A 177 0.16 19.10 -3.98
CA ASP A 177 1.34 19.53 -3.23
C ASP A 177 0.97 20.60 -2.19
N ALA A 178 1.40 20.37 -0.95
CA ALA A 178 1.17 21.28 0.16
C ALA A 178 2.37 21.27 1.12
N PRO A 179 2.79 22.43 1.64
CA PRO A 179 3.88 22.51 2.60
C PRO A 179 3.63 21.62 3.83
N GLY A 180 4.59 20.75 4.17
CA GLY A 180 4.51 19.86 5.31
C GLY A 180 3.70 18.57 5.07
N GLN A 181 3.24 18.32 3.84
CA GLN A 181 2.66 17.05 3.45
C GLN A 181 3.74 16.11 2.94
N PHE A 182 3.87 14.96 3.55
CA PHE A 182 4.83 13.93 3.14
C PHE A 182 4.39 12.54 3.62
N SER A 183 4.94 11.53 2.99
CA SER A 183 4.85 10.13 3.39
C SER A 183 6.10 9.37 2.96
N THR A 184 6.11 8.05 3.16
CA THR A 184 7.20 7.16 2.77
C THR A 184 6.66 5.94 2.04
N ALA A 185 7.53 5.23 1.31
CA ALA A 185 7.15 3.97 0.68
C ALA A 185 6.67 2.93 1.72
N ARG A 186 7.34 2.86 2.87
CA ARG A 186 6.96 1.99 3.98
C ARG A 186 5.58 2.34 4.53
N ASP A 187 5.34 3.59 4.87
CA ASP A 187 4.06 4.02 5.44
C ASP A 187 2.91 3.80 4.46
N MET A 188 3.13 4.03 3.16
CA MET A 188 2.12 3.78 2.12
C MET A 188 1.83 2.28 1.94
N ALA A 189 2.82 1.40 2.07
CA ALA A 189 2.61 -0.05 2.04
C ALA A 189 1.84 -0.52 3.29
N LEU A 190 2.16 0.00 4.47
CA LEU A 190 1.44 -0.27 5.72
C LEU A 190 -0.02 0.21 5.64
N LEU A 191 -0.25 1.41 5.10
CA LEU A 191 -1.59 1.94 4.88
C LEU A 191 -2.37 1.06 3.89
N GLY A 192 -1.72 0.61 2.81
CA GLY A 192 -2.32 -0.33 1.86
C GLY A 192 -2.71 -1.66 2.51
N LYS A 193 -1.85 -2.19 3.38
CA LYS A 193 -2.16 -3.39 4.18
C LYS A 193 -3.38 -3.16 5.07
N ALA A 194 -3.45 -2.02 5.76
CA ALA A 194 -4.59 -1.67 6.62
C ALA A 194 -5.88 -1.52 5.82
N LEU A 195 -5.83 -0.87 4.65
CA LEU A 195 -7.00 -0.72 3.78
C LEU A 195 -7.60 -2.08 3.37
N ILE A 196 -6.74 -3.02 2.98
CA ILE A 196 -7.17 -4.38 2.60
C ILE A 196 -7.77 -5.13 3.80
N HIS A 197 -7.13 -5.01 4.97
CA HIS A 197 -7.51 -5.76 6.17
C HIS A 197 -8.77 -5.20 6.85
N ASP A 198 -8.79 -3.89 7.10
CA ASP A 198 -9.77 -3.26 7.98
C ASP A 198 -11.08 -2.93 7.26
N VAL A 199 -11.01 -2.60 5.97
CA VAL A 199 -12.14 -2.16 5.13
C VAL A 199 -12.11 -2.85 3.75
N PRO A 200 -12.22 -4.18 3.71
CA PRO A 200 -12.11 -4.97 2.47
C PRO A 200 -13.17 -4.62 1.42
N ASP A 201 -14.37 -4.20 1.84
CA ASP A 201 -15.43 -3.78 0.91
C ASP A 201 -15.04 -2.48 0.19
N GLU A 202 -14.40 -1.57 0.90
CA GLU A 202 -13.83 -0.35 0.31
C GLU A 202 -12.67 -0.69 -0.64
N TYR A 203 -11.77 -1.58 -0.20
CA TYR A 203 -10.67 -2.02 -1.04
C TYR A 203 -11.14 -2.69 -2.35
N ALA A 204 -12.28 -3.36 -2.35
CA ALA A 204 -12.82 -4.01 -3.54
C ALA A 204 -13.04 -3.05 -4.72
N ILE A 205 -13.25 -1.75 -4.46
CA ILE A 205 -13.42 -0.73 -5.50
C ILE A 205 -12.09 -0.47 -6.25
N HIS A 206 -10.95 -0.66 -5.59
CA HIS A 206 -9.63 -0.40 -6.17
C HIS A 206 -9.28 -1.30 -7.36
N LYS A 207 -9.94 -2.45 -7.52
CA LYS A 207 -9.77 -3.36 -8.66
C LYS A 207 -10.66 -3.01 -9.86
N GLU A 208 -11.64 -2.12 -9.69
CA GLU A 208 -12.53 -1.73 -10.78
C GLU A 208 -11.74 -0.98 -11.86
N LYS A 209 -11.84 -1.45 -13.10
CA LYS A 209 -11.05 -0.92 -14.22
C LYS A 209 -11.57 0.41 -14.74
N GLU A 210 -12.86 0.69 -14.56
CA GLU A 210 -13.51 1.92 -15.01
C GLU A 210 -14.86 2.09 -14.36
N PHE A 211 -15.37 3.31 -14.40
CA PHE A 211 -16.77 3.61 -14.12
C PHE A 211 -17.25 4.72 -15.05
N THR A 212 -18.56 4.92 -15.14
CA THR A 212 -19.17 5.97 -15.94
C THR A 212 -19.97 6.89 -15.03
N PHE A 213 -19.70 8.19 -15.10
CA PHE A 213 -20.44 9.21 -14.38
C PHE A 213 -20.89 10.29 -15.36
N ASN A 214 -22.17 10.66 -15.34
CA ASN A 214 -22.77 11.64 -16.26
C ASN A 214 -22.40 11.38 -17.75
N LYS A 215 -22.49 10.12 -18.18
CA LYS A 215 -22.10 9.65 -19.52
C LYS A 215 -20.61 9.78 -19.85
N ILE A 216 -19.77 10.16 -18.89
CA ILE A 216 -18.32 10.24 -19.06
C ILE A 216 -17.71 8.96 -18.52
N ARG A 217 -17.08 8.19 -19.40
CA ARG A 217 -16.30 6.99 -19.04
C ARG A 217 -14.97 7.41 -18.43
N GLN A 218 -14.67 6.89 -17.26
CA GLN A 218 -13.49 7.23 -16.47
C GLN A 218 -12.70 5.96 -16.15
N PRO A 219 -11.58 5.70 -16.83
CA PRO A 219 -10.77 4.51 -16.60
C PRO A 219 -9.88 4.66 -15.37
N ASN A 220 -9.60 3.55 -14.69
CA ASN A 220 -8.65 3.50 -13.59
C ASN A 220 -7.24 3.88 -14.08
N ARG A 221 -6.54 4.68 -13.26
CA ARG A 221 -5.18 5.13 -13.57
C ARG A 221 -4.14 4.04 -13.37
N ASN A 222 -4.44 2.99 -12.58
CA ASN A 222 -3.54 1.87 -12.34
C ASN A 222 -3.54 0.89 -13.52
N ARG A 223 -2.60 1.07 -14.43
CA ARG A 223 -2.46 0.23 -15.63
C ARG A 223 -2.12 -1.23 -15.33
N LEU A 224 -1.60 -1.55 -14.14
CA LEU A 224 -1.31 -2.94 -13.76
C LEU A 224 -2.56 -3.80 -13.62
N LEU A 225 -3.75 -3.21 -13.45
CA LEU A 225 -5.02 -3.95 -13.45
C LEU A 225 -5.31 -4.70 -14.77
N TRP A 226 -4.64 -4.32 -15.87
CA TRP A 226 -4.76 -5.00 -17.17
C TRP A 226 -3.63 -6.01 -17.43
N SER A 227 -2.78 -6.28 -16.43
CA SER A 227 -1.73 -7.29 -16.57
C SER A 227 -2.34 -8.69 -16.70
N SER A 228 -1.83 -9.49 -17.64
CA SER A 228 -2.30 -10.86 -17.89
C SER A 228 -1.52 -11.92 -17.11
N ASN A 229 -0.31 -11.61 -16.67
CA ASN A 229 0.63 -12.56 -16.06
C ASN A 229 0.81 -12.39 -14.54
N ILE A 230 0.17 -11.39 -13.93
CA ILE A 230 0.06 -11.21 -12.49
C ILE A 230 -1.36 -10.75 -12.15
N ASN A 231 -1.90 -11.21 -11.04
CA ASN A 231 -3.23 -10.85 -10.60
C ASN A 231 -3.17 -9.61 -9.69
N VAL A 232 -3.12 -8.42 -10.30
CA VAL A 232 -3.15 -7.13 -9.59
C VAL A 232 -4.59 -6.74 -9.32
N ASP A 233 -4.93 -6.44 -8.07
CA ASP A 233 -6.28 -6.04 -7.64
C ASP A 233 -6.35 -4.65 -6.96
N GLY A 234 -5.30 -3.87 -7.05
CA GLY A 234 -5.18 -2.51 -6.54
C GLY A 234 -3.76 -1.97 -6.77
N MET A 235 -3.40 -0.75 -6.38
CA MET A 235 -4.14 0.04 -5.42
C MET A 235 -4.31 1.45 -5.97
N LYS A 236 -3.22 2.28 -6.01
CA LYS A 236 -3.33 3.69 -6.35
C LYS A 236 -2.08 4.25 -7.00
N THR A 237 -2.27 5.11 -8.00
CA THR A 237 -1.22 5.94 -8.59
C THR A 237 -1.24 7.35 -8.00
N GLY A 238 -0.11 8.05 -8.09
CA GLY A 238 -0.01 9.46 -7.74
C GLY A 238 1.03 10.16 -8.59
N THR A 239 0.75 11.40 -8.98
CA THR A 239 1.67 12.22 -9.77
C THR A 239 1.46 13.69 -9.46
N THR A 240 2.55 14.38 -9.12
CA THR A 240 2.66 15.84 -9.13
C THR A 240 4.04 16.22 -9.66
N ALA A 241 4.29 17.50 -9.89
CA ALA A 241 5.61 17.96 -10.31
C ALA A 241 6.69 17.66 -9.24
N GLY A 242 6.35 17.80 -7.95
CA GLY A 242 7.26 17.52 -6.83
C GLY A 242 7.46 16.04 -6.56
N ALA A 243 6.39 15.26 -6.66
CA ALA A 243 6.43 13.82 -6.36
C ALA A 243 7.08 12.96 -7.46
N GLY A 244 7.01 13.38 -8.72
CA GLY A 244 7.22 12.46 -9.84
C GLY A 244 6.07 11.46 -9.95
N TYR A 245 6.36 10.21 -10.31
CA TYR A 245 5.34 9.17 -10.46
C TYR A 245 5.43 8.17 -9.30
N ASN A 246 4.34 8.00 -8.59
CA ASN A 246 4.17 7.10 -7.46
C ASN A 246 3.15 6.00 -7.76
N LEU A 247 3.39 4.80 -7.23
CA LEU A 247 2.47 3.67 -7.34
C LEU A 247 2.54 2.81 -6.08
N VAL A 248 1.39 2.54 -5.47
CA VAL A 248 1.21 1.42 -4.56
C VAL A 248 0.36 0.39 -5.29
N ALA A 249 0.85 -0.85 -5.36
CA ALA A 249 0.13 -1.95 -6.01
C ALA A 249 0.08 -3.18 -5.10
N SER A 250 -0.98 -3.97 -5.27
CA SER A 250 -1.14 -5.26 -4.60
C SER A 250 -1.47 -6.33 -5.63
N ALA A 251 -0.87 -7.51 -5.46
CA ALA A 251 -1.12 -8.66 -6.30
C ALA A 251 -1.25 -9.93 -5.46
N THR A 252 -2.03 -10.88 -5.98
CA THR A 252 -2.26 -12.18 -5.34
C THR A 252 -1.79 -13.33 -6.22
N GLN A 253 -1.28 -14.40 -5.59
CA GLN A 253 -1.00 -15.67 -6.23
C GLN A 253 -1.33 -16.80 -5.24
N GLY A 254 -2.42 -17.54 -5.50
CA GLY A 254 -2.98 -18.46 -4.51
C GLY A 254 -3.34 -17.71 -3.23
N ASP A 255 -2.88 -18.19 -2.09
CA ASP A 255 -3.12 -17.58 -0.79
C ASP A 255 -2.13 -16.45 -0.45
N MET A 256 -1.11 -16.27 -1.27
CA MET A 256 -0.10 -15.22 -1.08
C MET A 256 -0.57 -13.89 -1.64
N ARG A 257 -0.33 -12.82 -0.90
CA ARG A 257 -0.52 -11.44 -1.34
C ARG A 257 0.73 -10.62 -1.05
N LEU A 258 1.16 -9.84 -2.04
CA LEU A 258 2.26 -8.89 -1.91
C LEU A 258 1.75 -7.46 -2.13
N ILE A 259 2.42 -6.52 -1.47
CA ILE A 259 2.21 -5.09 -1.65
C ILE A 259 3.53 -4.47 -2.06
N SER A 260 3.54 -3.72 -3.16
CA SER A 260 4.69 -2.93 -3.59
C SER A 260 4.39 -1.44 -3.48
N GLY A 261 5.34 -0.67 -2.96
CA GLY A 261 5.36 0.80 -3.03
C GLY A 261 6.56 1.24 -3.86
N VAL A 262 6.35 2.01 -4.93
CA VAL A 262 7.41 2.54 -5.79
C VAL A 262 7.14 4.03 -5.98
N LEU A 263 8.00 4.87 -5.40
CA LEU A 263 7.80 6.32 -5.31
C LEU A 263 8.92 7.09 -6.02
N GLY A 264 8.54 8.18 -6.69
CA GLY A 264 9.49 9.11 -7.28
C GLY A 264 10.18 8.58 -8.54
N THR A 265 9.49 7.82 -9.38
CA THR A 265 10.02 7.45 -10.70
C THR A 265 9.89 8.59 -11.70
N LYS A 266 10.77 8.58 -12.72
CA LYS A 266 10.77 9.62 -13.76
C LYS A 266 9.56 9.56 -14.69
N THR A 267 9.00 8.38 -14.89
CA THR A 267 7.83 8.16 -15.75
C THR A 267 6.90 7.12 -15.16
N ALA A 268 5.61 7.21 -15.46
CA ALA A 268 4.61 6.21 -15.09
C ALA A 268 4.99 4.81 -15.57
N ARG A 269 5.54 4.69 -16.79
CA ARG A 269 5.98 3.41 -17.37
C ARG A 269 7.06 2.74 -16.52
N ILE A 270 8.04 3.52 -16.03
CA ILE A 270 9.08 3.00 -15.13
C ILE A 270 8.41 2.49 -13.85
N GLY A 271 7.53 3.27 -13.21
CA GLY A 271 6.82 2.89 -11.99
C GLY A 271 6.06 1.57 -12.16
N PHE A 272 5.26 1.44 -13.22
CA PHE A 272 4.52 0.20 -13.51
C PHE A 272 5.44 -1.00 -13.75
N ASN A 273 6.51 -0.84 -14.55
CA ASN A 273 7.43 -1.92 -14.85
C ASN A 273 8.20 -2.39 -13.61
N LYS A 274 8.66 -1.46 -12.76
CA LYS A 274 9.41 -1.78 -11.54
C LYS A 274 8.50 -2.44 -10.49
N SER A 275 7.30 -1.92 -10.28
CA SER A 275 6.31 -2.54 -9.40
C SER A 275 5.95 -3.96 -9.85
N LYS A 276 5.71 -4.15 -11.16
CA LYS A 276 5.44 -5.48 -11.73
C LYS A 276 6.60 -6.45 -11.50
N LYS A 277 7.85 -6.02 -11.72
CA LYS A 277 9.03 -6.85 -11.48
C LYS A 277 9.17 -7.24 -10.02
N LEU A 278 8.96 -6.31 -9.09
CA LEU A 278 8.98 -6.60 -7.66
C LEU A 278 7.91 -7.63 -7.27
N LEU A 279 6.67 -7.42 -7.70
CA LEU A 279 5.54 -8.33 -7.42
C LEU A 279 5.72 -9.73 -8.01
N THR A 280 6.43 -9.83 -9.15
CA THR A 280 6.73 -11.12 -9.79
C THR A 280 7.90 -11.84 -9.10
N TRP A 281 8.87 -11.09 -8.59
CA TRP A 281 10.05 -11.61 -7.93
C TRP A 281 9.73 -12.18 -6.53
N GLY A 282 8.93 -11.47 -5.72
CA GLY A 282 8.55 -11.90 -4.37
C GLY A 282 7.58 -13.05 -4.35
#